data_5905d3153875af62c0768b53166acdfd
#
_entry.id   5905d3153875af62c0768b53166acdfd
#
_cell.length_a   1.000
_cell.length_b   1.000
_cell.length_c   1.000
_cell.angle_alpha   90.00
_cell.angle_beta   90.00
_cell.angle_gamma   90.00
#
_symmetry.space_group_name_H-M   'P 1'
#
loop_
_entity.id
_entity.type
_entity.pdbx_description
1 polymer ?
#
loop_
_entity_poly.entity_id
_entity_poly.type
_entity_poly.pdbx_seq_one_letter_code
_entity_poly.pdbx_strand_id
1 'polypeptide(L)'
;MGEAANDMSVSGISSMATRQLLTELADAYRKATGQAVAIESVGGVDAARRVRAGEAFDVAVLASDALRQLEVDSHLVAGSIVAIVESPMAVAVRLGDALPEPLDEEVVRAAMARAASIGISTGPSGAHVLTLARDWGLEDRVKARIVQAKPGVPVAKLLADGEVEIGFQQLSEMLGVPGINVAPLPESLQPKTVFAAGICRAAAHPDAARAFISYLASDATAETKRRHGMTPV
;
A
#
# COMPACT_ATOMS: atom_id res chain seq x y z
N MET A 1 -31.10 -14.46 29.74
CA MET A 1 -31.28 -13.64 28.54
C MET A 1 -29.88 -13.42 28.00
N GLY A 2 -29.47 -14.29 27.06
CA GLY A 2 -28.13 -14.22 26.46
C GLY A 2 -28.07 -13.05 25.49
N GLU A 3 -27.06 -12.23 25.68
CA GLU A 3 -26.64 -11.22 24.72
C GLU A 3 -26.44 -11.88 23.36
N ALA A 4 -27.27 -11.52 22.40
CA ALA A 4 -26.91 -11.64 20.99
C ALA A 4 -25.74 -10.67 20.81
N ALA A 5 -24.50 -11.16 20.99
CA ALA A 5 -23.30 -10.44 20.61
C ALA A 5 -23.47 -10.07 19.14
N ASN A 6 -23.48 -8.78 18.93
CA ASN A 6 -23.69 -8.10 17.67
C ASN A 6 -22.67 -8.64 16.63
N ASP A 7 -23.10 -9.59 15.81
CA ASP A 7 -22.27 -10.22 14.75
C ASP A 7 -22.12 -9.29 13.52
N MET A 8 -22.09 -7.98 13.76
CA MET A 8 -21.90 -6.96 12.72
C MET A 8 -20.43 -6.57 12.62
N SER A 9 -19.60 -7.50 12.15
CA SER A 9 -18.22 -7.16 11.79
C SER A 9 -18.20 -6.38 10.48
N VAL A 10 -17.57 -5.21 10.47
CA VAL A 10 -17.28 -4.50 9.22
C VAL A 10 -16.25 -5.30 8.43
N SER A 11 -16.61 -5.71 7.23
CA SER A 11 -15.72 -6.41 6.30
C SER A 11 -14.98 -5.41 5.40
N GLY A 12 -13.71 -5.64 5.17
CA GLY A 12 -12.94 -4.74 4.31
C GLY A 12 -11.92 -5.46 3.44
N ILE A 13 -11.55 -4.79 2.35
CA ILE A 13 -10.45 -5.21 1.49
C ILE A 13 -9.46 -4.07 1.32
N SER A 14 -8.17 -4.37 1.36
CA SER A 14 -7.12 -3.35 1.21
C SER A 14 -5.96 -3.80 0.35
N SER A 15 -5.15 -2.83 -0.08
CA SER A 15 -3.85 -3.11 -0.66
C SER A 15 -2.84 -3.56 0.41
N MET A 16 -1.81 -4.29 -0.01
CA MET A 16 -0.72 -4.73 0.88
C MET A 16 -0.01 -3.55 1.56
N ALA A 17 0.09 -2.40 0.89
CA ALA A 17 0.75 -1.21 1.41
C ALA A 17 0.16 -0.71 2.73
N THR A 18 -1.15 -0.89 2.96
CA THR A 18 -1.85 -0.44 4.17
C THR A 18 -2.08 -1.55 5.19
N ARG A 19 -1.66 -2.79 4.91
CA ARG A 19 -1.98 -3.97 5.73
C ARG A 19 -1.61 -3.81 7.19
N GLN A 20 -0.35 -3.48 7.48
CA GLN A 20 0.13 -3.41 8.86
C GLN A 20 -0.56 -2.28 9.63
N LEU A 21 -0.68 -1.10 9.01
CA LEU A 21 -1.41 0.04 9.55
C LEU A 21 -2.86 -0.32 9.89
N LEU A 22 -3.58 -0.91 8.94
CA LEU A 22 -4.99 -1.26 9.11
C LEU A 22 -5.21 -2.36 10.14
N THR A 23 -4.29 -3.32 10.26
CA THR A 23 -4.35 -4.34 11.32
C THR A 23 -4.29 -3.68 12.70
N GLU A 24 -3.34 -2.76 12.94
CA GLU A 24 -3.22 -2.06 14.22
C GLU A 24 -4.41 -1.15 14.49
N LEU A 25 -4.85 -0.38 13.48
CA LEU A 25 -5.97 0.55 13.63
C LEU A 25 -7.32 -0.16 13.81
N ALA A 26 -7.56 -1.29 13.17
CA ALA A 26 -8.77 -2.10 13.36
C ALA A 26 -8.82 -2.66 14.79
N ASP A 27 -7.69 -3.14 15.32
CA ASP A 27 -7.61 -3.60 16.72
C ASP A 27 -7.84 -2.46 17.73
N ALA A 28 -7.26 -1.29 17.48
CA ALA A 28 -7.47 -0.11 18.31
C ALA A 28 -8.94 0.37 18.26
N TYR A 29 -9.54 0.38 17.09
CA TYR A 29 -10.96 0.73 16.91
C TYR A 29 -11.88 -0.23 17.65
N ARG A 30 -11.64 -1.53 17.53
CA ARG A 30 -12.40 -2.55 18.28
C ARG A 30 -12.29 -2.37 19.79
N LYS A 31 -11.09 -2.06 20.29
CA LYS A 31 -10.89 -1.79 21.74
C LYS A 31 -11.64 -0.55 22.21
N ALA A 32 -11.70 0.49 21.39
CA ALA A 32 -12.34 1.76 21.74
C ALA A 32 -13.87 1.74 21.61
N THR A 33 -14.41 0.98 20.65
CA THR A 33 -15.84 1.05 20.28
C THR A 33 -16.61 -0.25 20.51
N GLY A 34 -15.92 -1.37 20.68
CA GLY A 34 -16.51 -2.71 20.67
C GLY A 34 -16.83 -3.23 19.24
N GLN A 35 -16.74 -2.40 18.20
CA GLN A 35 -17.07 -2.77 16.83
C GLN A 35 -15.90 -3.53 16.18
N ALA A 36 -16.16 -4.77 15.78
CA ALA A 36 -15.16 -5.57 15.06
C ALA A 36 -15.01 -5.10 13.60
N VAL A 37 -13.78 -5.11 13.10
CA VAL A 37 -13.44 -4.83 11.71
C VAL A 37 -12.49 -5.91 11.23
N ALA A 38 -12.83 -6.59 10.15
CA ALA A 38 -12.00 -7.62 9.51
C ALA A 38 -11.57 -7.14 8.12
N ILE A 39 -10.26 -6.93 7.94
CA ILE A 39 -9.71 -6.45 6.66
C ILE A 39 -8.81 -7.51 6.06
N GLU A 40 -9.15 -7.93 4.85
CA GLU A 40 -8.29 -8.74 4.01
C GLU A 40 -7.38 -7.84 3.19
N SER A 41 -6.07 -8.11 3.17
CA SER A 41 -5.10 -7.34 2.39
C SER A 41 -4.51 -8.21 1.28
N VAL A 42 -4.62 -7.73 0.04
CA VAL A 42 -4.13 -8.39 -1.18
C VAL A 42 -3.43 -7.37 -2.08
N GLY A 43 -2.95 -7.78 -3.27
CA GLY A 43 -2.44 -6.81 -4.24
C GLY A 43 -3.51 -5.79 -4.62
N GLY A 44 -3.15 -4.48 -4.72
CA GLY A 44 -4.13 -3.43 -4.96
C GLY A 44 -4.96 -3.63 -6.25
N VAL A 45 -4.36 -4.18 -7.30
CA VAL A 45 -5.05 -4.53 -8.55
C VAL A 45 -6.06 -5.66 -8.31
N ASP A 46 -5.70 -6.65 -7.51
CA ASP A 46 -6.56 -7.78 -7.19
C ASP A 46 -7.72 -7.33 -6.28
N ALA A 47 -7.44 -6.50 -5.28
CA ALA A 47 -8.46 -5.90 -4.43
C ALA A 47 -9.50 -5.12 -5.27
N ALA A 48 -9.05 -4.26 -6.17
CA ALA A 48 -9.95 -3.50 -7.06
C ALA A 48 -10.77 -4.43 -7.98
N ARG A 49 -10.18 -5.51 -8.48
CA ARG A 49 -10.88 -6.52 -9.29
C ARG A 49 -11.99 -7.21 -8.49
N ARG A 50 -11.75 -7.56 -7.23
CA ARG A 50 -12.72 -8.22 -6.35
C ARG A 50 -13.88 -7.29 -6.00
N VAL A 51 -13.60 -6.00 -5.73
CA VAL A 51 -14.66 -5.00 -5.54
C VAL A 51 -15.52 -4.85 -6.81
N ARG A 52 -14.90 -4.81 -8.01
CA ARG A 52 -15.65 -4.80 -9.30
C ARG A 52 -16.50 -6.04 -9.50
N ALA A 53 -16.04 -7.18 -9.02
CA ALA A 53 -16.80 -8.43 -9.07
C ALA A 53 -18.02 -8.45 -8.13
N GLY A 54 -18.20 -7.42 -7.29
CA GLY A 54 -19.33 -7.31 -6.36
C GLY A 54 -19.19 -8.17 -5.12
N GLU A 55 -17.96 -8.57 -4.74
CA GLU A 55 -17.76 -9.25 -3.46
C GLU A 55 -18.23 -8.36 -2.30
N ALA A 56 -18.83 -8.98 -1.30
CA ALA A 56 -19.52 -8.29 -0.19
C ALA A 56 -18.52 -7.71 0.82
N PHE A 57 -17.84 -6.63 0.44
CA PHE A 57 -17.05 -5.81 1.35
C PHE A 57 -17.82 -4.55 1.73
N ASP A 58 -17.66 -4.10 2.99
CA ASP A 58 -18.18 -2.81 3.45
C ASP A 58 -17.24 -1.66 3.09
N VAL A 59 -15.92 -1.88 3.22
CA VAL A 59 -14.88 -0.87 3.00
C VAL A 59 -13.81 -1.38 2.04
N ALA A 60 -13.39 -0.52 1.12
CA ALA A 60 -12.18 -0.72 0.32
C ALA A 60 -11.14 0.35 0.69
N VAL A 61 -9.87 -0.06 0.93
CA VAL A 61 -8.74 0.85 1.21
C VAL A 61 -7.64 0.62 0.17
N LEU A 62 -7.55 1.54 -0.79
CA LEU A 62 -6.69 1.43 -1.97
C LEU A 62 -6.02 2.76 -2.29
N ALA A 63 -5.12 2.77 -3.27
CA ALA A 63 -4.64 4.02 -3.86
C ALA A 63 -5.82 4.84 -4.39
N SER A 64 -5.81 6.15 -4.15
CA SER A 64 -6.93 7.05 -4.45
C SER A 64 -7.40 6.97 -5.90
N ASP A 65 -6.48 6.79 -6.86
CA ASP A 65 -6.84 6.68 -8.27
C ASP A 65 -7.67 5.41 -8.55
N ALA A 66 -7.31 4.30 -7.91
CA ALA A 66 -8.06 3.05 -8.03
C ALA A 66 -9.46 3.18 -7.44
N LEU A 67 -9.62 3.86 -6.28
CA LEU A 67 -10.94 4.11 -5.69
C LEU A 67 -11.77 5.06 -6.54
N ARG A 68 -11.18 6.14 -7.07
CA ARG A 68 -11.88 7.04 -8.00
C ARG A 68 -12.40 6.30 -9.22
N GLN A 69 -11.62 5.38 -9.78
CA GLN A 69 -12.08 4.57 -10.90
C GLN A 69 -13.24 3.64 -10.49
N LEU A 70 -13.15 3.01 -9.31
CA LEU A 70 -14.25 2.19 -8.77
C LEU A 70 -15.53 2.99 -8.52
N GLU A 71 -15.40 4.24 -8.08
CA GLU A 71 -16.55 5.15 -7.89
C GLU A 71 -17.20 5.54 -9.24
N VAL A 72 -16.38 5.89 -10.25
CA VAL A 72 -16.88 6.16 -11.62
C VAL A 72 -17.60 4.95 -12.19
N ASP A 73 -17.05 3.75 -11.95
CA ASP A 73 -17.64 2.48 -12.39
C ASP A 73 -18.85 2.05 -11.50
N SER A 74 -19.28 2.90 -10.54
CA SER A 74 -20.41 2.66 -9.62
C SER A 74 -20.27 1.47 -8.68
N HIS A 75 -19.03 1.09 -8.33
CA HIS A 75 -18.75 0.05 -7.36
C HIS A 75 -18.56 0.57 -5.93
N LEU A 76 -18.47 1.90 -5.75
CA LEU A 76 -18.47 2.57 -4.46
C LEU A 76 -19.71 3.45 -4.29
N VAL A 77 -20.00 3.79 -3.05
CA VAL A 77 -21.00 4.82 -2.72
C VAL A 77 -20.42 6.18 -3.09
N ALA A 78 -21.12 6.93 -3.93
CA ALA A 78 -20.66 8.23 -4.41
C ALA A 78 -20.37 9.20 -3.26
N GLY A 79 -19.21 9.89 -3.33
CA GLY A 79 -18.75 10.83 -2.31
C GLY A 79 -18.31 10.18 -0.99
N SER A 80 -18.10 8.86 -0.95
CA SER A 80 -17.66 8.15 0.24
C SER A 80 -16.12 8.06 0.38
N ILE A 81 -15.38 8.47 -0.66
CA ILE A 81 -13.91 8.36 -0.65
C ILE A 81 -13.31 9.41 0.29
N VAL A 82 -12.52 8.94 1.25
CA VAL A 82 -11.80 9.77 2.21
C VAL A 82 -10.32 9.42 2.16
N ALA A 83 -9.46 10.39 1.96
CA ALA A 83 -8.00 10.22 2.03
C ALA A 83 -7.58 9.86 3.46
N ILE A 84 -6.66 8.92 3.60
CA ILE A 84 -6.22 8.40 4.90
C ILE A 84 -4.74 8.72 5.15
N VAL A 85 -3.88 8.36 4.21
CA VAL A 85 -2.43 8.53 4.33
C VAL A 85 -1.78 8.80 2.99
N GLU A 86 -0.68 9.53 3.01
CA GLU A 86 0.31 9.54 1.95
C GLU A 86 1.42 8.53 2.28
N SER A 87 1.75 7.67 1.34
CA SER A 87 2.76 6.63 1.52
C SER A 87 3.96 6.91 0.63
N PRO A 88 5.17 7.12 1.20
CA PRO A 88 6.38 7.29 0.43
C PRO A 88 6.85 5.96 -0.16
N MET A 89 7.58 6.04 -1.26
CA MET A 89 8.33 4.92 -1.81
C MET A 89 9.71 4.80 -1.19
N ALA A 90 10.21 3.59 -1.20
CA ALA A 90 11.55 3.26 -0.76
C ALA A 90 12.30 2.43 -1.82
N VAL A 91 13.61 2.49 -1.74
CA VAL A 91 14.55 1.58 -2.38
C VAL A 91 15.18 0.71 -1.31
N ALA A 92 15.40 -0.55 -1.63
CA ALA A 92 16.07 -1.47 -0.73
C ALA A 92 17.04 -2.39 -1.48
N VAL A 93 18.04 -2.86 -0.73
CA VAL A 93 18.99 -3.89 -1.14
C VAL A 93 19.04 -4.97 -0.06
N ARG A 94 19.67 -6.10 -0.32
CA ARG A 94 19.87 -7.14 0.69
C ARG A 94 20.74 -6.63 1.83
N LEU A 95 20.52 -7.15 3.03
CA LEU A 95 21.36 -6.85 4.18
C LEU A 95 22.82 -7.25 3.90
N GLY A 96 23.75 -6.33 4.16
CA GLY A 96 25.18 -6.49 3.84
C GLY A 96 25.59 -5.79 2.54
N ASP A 97 24.66 -5.50 1.65
CA ASP A 97 24.89 -4.62 0.50
C ASP A 97 24.65 -3.16 0.91
N ALA A 98 25.46 -2.25 0.39
CA ALA A 98 25.38 -0.84 0.75
C ALA A 98 24.37 -0.10 -0.16
N LEU A 99 23.45 0.63 0.47
CA LEU A 99 22.82 1.76 -0.19
C LEU A 99 23.80 2.93 -0.14
N PRO A 100 24.11 3.58 -1.27
CA PRO A 100 25.00 4.74 -1.27
C PRO A 100 24.45 5.89 -0.44
N GLU A 101 25.31 6.60 0.27
CA GLU A 101 24.97 7.83 0.99
C GLU A 101 25.85 8.99 0.50
N PRO A 102 25.27 10.16 0.19
CA PRO A 102 23.83 10.47 0.19
C PRO A 102 23.07 9.73 -0.93
N LEU A 103 21.84 9.37 -0.65
CA LEU A 103 20.92 8.81 -1.66
C LEU A 103 20.23 9.96 -2.38
N ASP A 104 20.67 10.25 -3.60
CA ASP A 104 20.07 11.25 -4.50
C ASP A 104 19.56 10.60 -5.80
N GLU A 105 18.99 11.43 -6.68
CA GLU A 105 18.42 10.96 -7.95
C GLU A 105 19.49 10.31 -8.85
N GLU A 106 20.68 10.87 -8.93
CA GLU A 106 21.75 10.33 -9.78
C GLU A 106 22.21 8.97 -9.28
N VAL A 107 22.32 8.83 -7.97
CA VAL A 107 22.67 7.57 -7.30
C VAL A 107 21.61 6.50 -7.56
N VAL A 108 20.32 6.82 -7.42
CA VAL A 108 19.23 5.88 -7.72
C VAL A 108 19.24 5.48 -9.19
N ARG A 109 19.39 6.44 -10.09
CA ARG A 109 19.48 6.20 -11.53
C ARG A 109 20.67 5.30 -11.87
N ALA A 110 21.84 5.57 -11.30
CA ALA A 110 23.05 4.78 -11.52
C ALA A 110 22.90 3.36 -10.96
N ALA A 111 22.26 3.20 -9.78
CA ALA A 111 21.98 1.89 -9.19
C ALA A 111 21.04 1.06 -10.10
N MET A 112 19.94 1.63 -10.56
CA MET A 112 19.04 0.97 -11.52
C MET A 112 19.76 0.59 -12.82
N ALA A 113 20.62 1.47 -13.33
CA ALA A 113 21.35 1.21 -14.57
C ALA A 113 22.35 0.05 -14.45
N ARG A 114 22.89 -0.22 -13.26
CA ARG A 114 23.91 -1.25 -12.99
C ARG A 114 23.34 -2.56 -12.48
N ALA A 115 22.25 -2.52 -11.69
CA ALA A 115 21.71 -3.69 -11.03
C ALA A 115 21.46 -4.86 -12.00
N ALA A 116 21.84 -6.06 -11.64
CA ALA A 116 21.61 -7.27 -12.42
C ALA A 116 20.13 -7.67 -12.43
N SER A 117 19.38 -7.32 -11.37
CA SER A 117 17.93 -7.56 -11.27
C SER A 117 17.27 -6.49 -10.42
N ILE A 118 16.05 -6.07 -10.82
CA ILE A 118 15.30 -4.98 -10.21
C ILE A 118 13.91 -5.50 -9.82
N GLY A 119 13.63 -5.59 -8.52
CA GLY A 119 12.34 -5.99 -7.99
C GLY A 119 11.34 -4.85 -7.98
N ILE A 120 10.14 -5.08 -8.53
CA ILE A 120 9.03 -4.14 -8.49
C ILE A 120 7.72 -4.82 -8.12
N SER A 121 6.76 -4.06 -7.59
CA SER A 121 5.40 -4.54 -7.32
C SER A 121 4.50 -4.43 -8.56
N THR A 122 3.31 -5.01 -8.48
CA THR A 122 2.23 -4.80 -9.48
C THR A 122 1.44 -3.51 -9.24
N GLY A 123 1.70 -2.82 -8.13
CA GLY A 123 0.97 -1.61 -7.71
C GLY A 123 1.57 -0.30 -8.21
N PRO A 124 1.13 0.83 -7.63
CA PRO A 124 1.59 2.17 -8.03
C PRO A 124 3.10 2.35 -7.99
N SER A 125 3.79 1.76 -6.99
CA SER A 125 5.25 1.85 -6.87
C SER A 125 5.97 1.20 -8.05
N GLY A 126 5.50 0.03 -8.52
CA GLY A 126 6.08 -0.60 -9.71
C GLY A 126 5.86 0.24 -10.98
N ALA A 127 4.67 0.78 -11.17
CA ALA A 127 4.38 1.68 -12.30
C ALA A 127 5.27 2.92 -12.29
N HIS A 128 5.51 3.50 -11.10
CA HIS A 128 6.40 4.66 -10.95
C HIS A 128 7.85 4.33 -11.33
N VAL A 129 8.39 3.18 -10.93
CA VAL A 129 9.74 2.74 -11.31
C VAL A 129 9.88 2.63 -12.84
N LEU A 130 8.86 2.10 -13.52
CA LEU A 130 8.85 2.02 -14.98
C LEU A 130 8.82 3.41 -15.62
N THR A 131 8.10 4.36 -15.02
CA THR A 131 8.09 5.77 -15.45
C THR A 131 9.47 6.39 -15.29
N LEU A 132 10.11 6.26 -14.13
CA LEU A 132 11.47 6.75 -13.92
C LEU A 132 12.47 6.15 -14.92
N ALA A 133 12.39 4.85 -15.18
CA ALA A 133 13.26 4.19 -16.15
C ALA A 133 13.09 4.78 -17.56
N ARG A 134 11.86 5.06 -17.97
CA ARG A 134 11.56 5.71 -19.25
C ARG A 134 12.07 7.15 -19.30
N ASP A 135 11.80 7.94 -18.27
CA ASP A 135 12.16 9.35 -18.21
C ASP A 135 13.69 9.56 -18.19
N TRP A 136 14.42 8.58 -17.64
CA TRP A 136 15.89 8.54 -17.67
C TRP A 136 16.50 7.89 -18.92
N GLY A 137 15.67 7.43 -19.87
CA GLY A 137 16.14 6.71 -21.06
C GLY A 137 16.77 5.35 -20.76
N LEU A 138 16.39 4.72 -19.66
CA LEU A 138 16.90 3.42 -19.21
C LEU A 138 15.96 2.25 -19.55
N GLU A 139 14.78 2.51 -20.12
CA GLU A 139 13.71 1.51 -20.30
C GLU A 139 14.23 0.23 -20.97
N ASP A 140 14.85 0.34 -22.15
CA ASP A 140 15.36 -0.83 -22.88
C ASP A 140 16.49 -1.54 -22.11
N ARG A 141 17.29 -0.77 -21.36
CA ARG A 141 18.40 -1.30 -20.58
C ARG A 141 17.94 -2.13 -19.38
N VAL A 142 16.85 -1.73 -18.71
CA VAL A 142 16.39 -2.38 -17.47
C VAL A 142 15.29 -3.41 -17.71
N LYS A 143 14.56 -3.34 -18.81
CA LYS A 143 13.38 -4.16 -19.11
C LYS A 143 13.60 -5.67 -18.90
N ALA A 144 14.71 -6.21 -19.38
CA ALA A 144 15.03 -7.63 -19.25
C ALA A 144 15.47 -8.04 -17.83
N ARG A 145 15.71 -7.06 -16.94
CA ARG A 145 16.19 -7.26 -15.57
C ARG A 145 15.12 -6.95 -14.52
N ILE A 146 13.94 -6.51 -14.95
CA ILE A 146 12.80 -6.29 -14.06
C ILE A 146 12.21 -7.62 -13.68
N VAL A 147 12.09 -7.83 -12.37
CA VAL A 147 11.40 -8.95 -11.74
C VAL A 147 10.17 -8.40 -11.04
N GLN A 148 9.01 -8.62 -11.64
CA GLN A 148 7.75 -8.21 -11.02
C GLN A 148 7.32 -9.24 -9.99
N ALA A 149 7.17 -8.82 -8.73
CA ALA A 149 6.67 -9.67 -7.66
C ALA A 149 5.25 -10.17 -7.99
N LYS A 150 4.98 -11.42 -7.65
CA LYS A 150 3.62 -11.98 -7.79
C LYS A 150 2.64 -11.21 -6.90
N PRO A 151 1.36 -11.14 -7.27
CA PRO A 151 0.34 -10.52 -6.41
C PRO A 151 0.40 -11.06 -4.97
N GLY A 152 0.43 -10.15 -3.98
CA GLY A 152 0.53 -10.52 -2.57
C GLY A 152 1.94 -10.89 -2.07
N VAL A 153 2.95 -10.96 -2.93
CA VAL A 153 4.35 -11.18 -2.55
C VAL A 153 5.05 -9.83 -2.44
N PRO A 154 5.62 -9.47 -1.28
CA PRO A 154 6.39 -8.24 -1.13
C PRO A 154 7.71 -8.29 -1.90
N VAL A 155 8.13 -7.18 -2.49
CA VAL A 155 9.47 -7.05 -3.11
C VAL A 155 10.57 -7.27 -2.07
N ALA A 156 10.33 -6.85 -0.83
CA ALA A 156 11.23 -7.08 0.30
C ALA A 156 11.58 -8.58 0.49
N LYS A 157 10.63 -9.49 0.21
CA LYS A 157 10.90 -10.93 0.26
C LYS A 157 11.85 -11.37 -0.86
N LEU A 158 11.65 -10.88 -2.08
CA LEU A 158 12.56 -11.19 -3.20
C LEU A 158 14.00 -10.74 -2.91
N LEU A 159 14.16 -9.59 -2.24
CA LEU A 159 15.46 -9.10 -1.80
C LEU A 159 16.08 -10.01 -0.73
N ALA A 160 15.32 -10.31 0.33
CA ALA A 160 15.80 -11.14 1.44
C ALA A 160 16.21 -12.55 0.97
N ASP A 161 15.46 -13.10 0.01
CA ASP A 161 15.74 -14.42 -0.59
C ASP A 161 16.87 -14.37 -1.65
N GLY A 162 17.36 -13.16 -2.01
CA GLY A 162 18.42 -12.98 -3.01
C GLY A 162 17.97 -13.17 -4.46
N GLU A 163 16.66 -13.12 -4.73
CA GLU A 163 16.09 -13.23 -6.07
C GLU A 163 16.29 -11.94 -6.90
N VAL A 164 16.42 -10.79 -6.21
CA VAL A 164 16.70 -9.49 -6.83
C VAL A 164 17.81 -8.76 -6.07
N GLU A 165 18.55 -7.94 -6.80
CA GLU A 165 19.67 -7.15 -6.26
C GLU A 165 19.20 -5.84 -5.63
N ILE A 166 18.28 -5.12 -6.30
CA ILE A 166 17.67 -3.88 -5.82
C ILE A 166 16.17 -3.98 -5.95
N GLY A 167 15.42 -3.40 -5.03
CA GLY A 167 13.96 -3.44 -5.06
C GLY A 167 13.33 -2.11 -4.68
N PHE A 168 12.16 -1.85 -5.26
CA PHE A 168 11.38 -0.64 -5.06
C PHE A 168 9.95 -1.00 -4.68
N GLN A 169 9.47 -0.42 -3.58
CA GLN A 169 8.10 -0.63 -3.09
C GLN A 169 7.68 0.53 -2.19
N GLN A 170 6.43 0.54 -1.71
CA GLN A 170 6.03 1.46 -0.65
C GLN A 170 6.86 1.20 0.61
N LEU A 171 7.32 2.26 1.26
CA LEU A 171 8.16 2.15 2.47
C LEU A 171 7.51 1.27 3.54
N SER A 172 6.21 1.40 3.75
CA SER A 172 5.43 0.62 4.72
C SER A 172 5.48 -0.90 4.51
N GLU A 173 5.76 -1.35 3.29
CA GLU A 173 5.89 -2.78 2.97
C GLU A 173 7.31 -3.31 3.16
N MET A 174 8.28 -2.43 3.38
CA MET A 174 9.70 -2.75 3.56
C MET A 174 10.18 -2.53 5.00
N LEU A 175 9.52 -1.65 5.76
CA LEU A 175 9.90 -1.35 7.15
C LEU A 175 9.82 -2.60 8.03
N GLY A 176 10.89 -2.82 8.80
CA GLY A 176 10.98 -3.93 9.75
C GLY A 176 11.12 -5.33 9.11
N VAL A 177 11.27 -5.43 7.79
CA VAL A 177 11.52 -6.71 7.13
C VAL A 177 12.98 -7.10 7.37
N PRO A 178 13.26 -8.26 8.00
CA PRO A 178 14.63 -8.71 8.21
C PRO A 178 15.31 -9.06 6.89
N GLY A 179 16.62 -8.90 6.84
CA GLY A 179 17.43 -9.32 5.70
C GLY A 179 17.54 -8.28 4.58
N ILE A 180 17.05 -7.05 4.78
CA ILE A 180 17.20 -5.95 3.83
C ILE A 180 17.68 -4.66 4.50
N ASN A 181 18.37 -3.82 3.71
CA ASN A 181 18.63 -2.41 4.01
C ASN A 181 17.66 -1.57 3.18
N VAL A 182 16.93 -0.67 3.83
CA VAL A 182 15.89 0.14 3.18
C VAL A 182 16.12 1.63 3.44
N ALA A 183 15.92 2.47 2.42
CA ALA A 183 15.89 3.92 2.54
C ALA A 183 14.72 4.50 1.73
N PRO A 184 14.09 5.59 2.22
CA PRO A 184 13.13 6.32 1.41
C PRO A 184 13.79 6.82 0.12
N LEU A 185 13.05 6.86 -0.99
CA LEU A 185 13.53 7.56 -2.18
C LEU A 185 13.74 9.05 -1.88
N PRO A 186 14.67 9.72 -2.57
CA PRO A 186 14.80 11.17 -2.53
C PRO A 186 13.48 11.87 -2.83
N GLU A 187 13.24 13.03 -2.23
CA GLU A 187 11.98 13.77 -2.40
C GLU A 187 11.66 14.07 -3.88
N SER A 188 12.71 14.36 -4.70
CA SER A 188 12.57 14.59 -6.14
C SER A 188 12.02 13.38 -6.92
N LEU A 189 12.15 12.19 -6.35
CA LEU A 189 11.71 10.91 -6.96
C LEU A 189 10.44 10.34 -6.30
N GLN A 190 9.92 10.99 -5.26
CA GLN A 190 8.75 10.50 -4.54
C GLN A 190 7.48 10.69 -5.36
N PRO A 191 6.72 9.62 -5.66
CA PRO A 191 5.36 9.78 -6.17
C PRO A 191 4.45 10.18 -5.00
N LYS A 192 3.48 11.04 -5.26
CA LYS A 192 2.43 11.35 -4.28
C LYS A 192 1.39 10.23 -4.25
N THR A 193 1.72 9.12 -3.60
CA THR A 193 0.78 7.99 -3.47
C THR A 193 -0.10 8.17 -2.25
N VAL A 194 -1.32 8.64 -2.46
CA VAL A 194 -2.34 8.73 -1.41
C VAL A 194 -3.15 7.44 -1.38
N PHE A 195 -3.26 6.82 -0.21
CA PHE A 195 -4.23 5.76 0.06
C PHE A 195 -5.46 6.35 0.73
N ALA A 196 -6.61 5.94 0.25
CA ALA A 196 -7.91 6.40 0.71
C ALA A 196 -8.81 5.20 1.06
N ALA A 197 -9.88 5.45 1.78
CA ALA A 197 -10.93 4.48 2.06
C ALA A 197 -12.24 4.92 1.39
N GLY A 198 -13.03 3.96 0.95
CA GLY A 198 -14.37 4.21 0.37
C GLY A 198 -15.34 3.11 0.76
N ILE A 199 -16.63 3.45 0.82
CA ILE A 199 -17.71 2.49 1.12
C ILE A 199 -18.07 1.74 -0.16
N CYS A 200 -18.00 0.41 -0.11
CA CYS A 200 -18.36 -0.42 -1.24
C CYS A 200 -19.88 -0.35 -1.52
N ARG A 201 -20.28 -0.42 -2.80
CA ARG A 201 -21.70 -0.44 -3.18
C ARG A 201 -22.44 -1.65 -2.62
N ALA A 202 -21.73 -2.77 -2.44
CA ALA A 202 -22.23 -4.01 -1.88
C ALA A 202 -22.19 -4.06 -0.34
N ALA A 203 -21.89 -2.94 0.34
CA ALA A 203 -21.74 -2.90 1.80
C ALA A 203 -23.04 -3.34 2.48
N ALA A 204 -22.91 -4.31 3.39
CA ALA A 204 -23.99 -4.74 4.27
C ALA A 204 -24.17 -3.78 5.46
N HIS A 205 -23.09 -3.10 5.89
CA HIS A 205 -23.06 -2.23 7.06
C HIS A 205 -22.51 -0.83 6.73
N PRO A 206 -23.15 -0.05 5.84
CA PRO A 206 -22.58 1.21 5.34
C PRO A 206 -22.38 2.28 6.42
N ASP A 207 -23.20 2.32 7.47
CA ASP A 207 -23.04 3.29 8.55
C ASP A 207 -21.86 2.92 9.47
N ALA A 208 -21.67 1.64 9.77
CA ALA A 208 -20.51 1.17 10.50
C ALA A 208 -19.21 1.36 9.68
N ALA A 209 -19.25 1.13 8.37
CA ALA A 209 -18.16 1.45 7.45
C ALA A 209 -17.81 2.94 7.48
N ARG A 210 -18.79 3.82 7.46
CA ARG A 210 -18.59 5.28 7.55
C ARG A 210 -17.92 5.68 8.85
N ALA A 211 -18.37 5.12 9.98
CA ALA A 211 -17.78 5.37 11.29
C ALA A 211 -16.32 4.92 11.34
N PHE A 212 -16.00 3.74 10.80
CA PHE A 212 -14.62 3.25 10.73
C PHE A 212 -13.74 4.13 9.82
N ILE A 213 -14.23 4.54 8.64
CA ILE A 213 -13.51 5.46 7.73
C ILE A 213 -13.24 6.80 8.44
N SER A 214 -14.23 7.34 9.15
CA SER A 214 -14.05 8.58 9.93
C SER A 214 -12.99 8.43 11.02
N TYR A 215 -12.93 7.28 11.70
CA TYR A 215 -11.87 6.96 12.65
C TYR A 215 -10.50 6.90 11.95
N LEU A 216 -10.40 6.21 10.82
CA LEU A 216 -9.15 6.14 10.06
C LEU A 216 -8.64 7.53 9.64
N ALA A 217 -9.51 8.46 9.33
CA ALA A 217 -9.17 9.83 8.92
C ALA A 217 -8.90 10.77 10.10
N SER A 218 -9.17 10.36 11.33
CA SER A 218 -9.06 11.23 12.51
C SER A 218 -7.61 11.44 12.97
N ASP A 219 -7.38 12.54 13.68
CA ASP A 219 -6.09 12.84 14.33
C ASP A 219 -5.65 11.78 15.35
N ALA A 220 -6.60 11.05 15.92
CA ALA A 220 -6.31 9.96 16.86
C ALA A 220 -5.45 8.85 16.26
N THR A 221 -5.42 8.73 14.94
CA THR A 221 -4.65 7.72 14.20
C THR A 221 -3.29 8.25 13.69
N ALA A 222 -3.01 9.53 13.83
CA ALA A 222 -1.88 10.20 13.19
C ALA A 222 -0.51 9.62 13.63
N GLU A 223 -0.34 9.32 14.93
CA GLU A 223 0.90 8.75 15.44
C GLU A 223 1.14 7.34 14.89
N THR A 224 0.10 6.50 14.87
CA THR A 224 0.17 5.15 14.30
C THR A 224 0.55 5.21 12.81
N LYS A 225 -0.04 6.12 12.04
CA LYS A 225 0.32 6.33 10.62
C LYS A 225 1.81 6.64 10.45
N ARG A 226 2.35 7.56 11.27
CA ARG A 226 3.79 7.92 11.22
C ARG A 226 4.70 6.74 11.58
N ARG A 227 4.34 5.95 12.61
CA ARG A 227 5.12 4.75 12.97
C ARG A 227 5.19 3.72 11.83
N HIS A 228 4.16 3.65 11.00
CA HIS A 228 4.15 2.82 9.79
C HIS A 228 4.80 3.50 8.57
N GLY A 229 5.54 4.60 8.76
CA GLY A 229 6.26 5.31 7.69
C GLY A 229 5.34 6.05 6.71
N MET A 230 4.13 6.40 7.13
CA MET A 230 3.12 7.10 6.33
C MET A 230 2.81 8.49 6.92
N THR A 231 2.47 9.44 6.05
CA THR A 231 2.06 10.79 6.46
C THR A 231 0.55 10.86 6.56
N PRO A 232 -0.03 11.30 7.69
CA PRO A 232 -1.46 11.61 7.78
C PRO A 232 -1.87 12.69 6.77
N VAL A 233 -3.05 12.58 6.19
CA VAL A 233 -3.66 13.57 5.28
C VAL A 233 -5.04 13.90 5.76
#